data_3380c93d18b6f9dffb1ea861001adf23
#
_entry.id   3380c93d18b6f9dffb1ea861001adf23
#
_cell.length_a   1.000
_cell.length_b   1.000
_cell.length_c   1.000
_cell.angle_alpha   90.00
_cell.angle_beta   90.00
_cell.angle_gamma   90.00
#
_symmetry.space_group_name_H-M   'P 1'
#
loop_
_entity.id
_entity.type
_entity.pdbx_description
1 polymer ?
#
loop_
_entity_poly.entity_id
_entity_poly.type
_entity_poly.pdbx_seq_one_letter_code
_entity_poly.pdbx_strand_id
1 'polypeptide(L)'
;AGSFLGKAFDSYHKFLSNKVINFVINMILAIGTVLPFMMKMCNKVAFTYEVNDDAAIVQILDGSYTGTPDGHAIFIKYPLSWIIAKLYELNPKLPFTVPSDNGTNWYVTAIVLLEVFALTAVLFRILNYFRCNRILICFFYTLAFVYVWMPCFFHLTFSTVAAFLGCMSLLFTGFSKKEELWRPWNLLCLGILGISAYCMRKQ
;
A
#
# COMPACT_ATOMS: atom_id res chain seq x y z
N ALA A 1 -1.35 -48.41 -14.40
CA ALA A 1 -1.02 -47.34 -15.36
C ALA A 1 -1.84 -46.09 -15.02
N GLY A 2 -1.30 -45.22 -14.19
CA GLY A 2 -1.94 -43.92 -13.91
C GLY A 2 -1.95 -43.08 -15.20
N SER A 3 -3.09 -42.52 -15.55
CA SER A 3 -3.22 -41.67 -16.74
C SER A 3 -2.21 -40.50 -16.66
N PHE A 4 -1.72 -40.05 -17.81
CA PHE A 4 -0.81 -38.90 -17.91
C PHE A 4 -1.35 -37.68 -17.10
N LEU A 5 -2.66 -37.46 -17.15
CA LEU A 5 -3.36 -36.46 -16.39
C LEU A 5 -3.26 -36.64 -14.86
N GLY A 6 -3.32 -37.89 -14.36
CA GLY A 6 -3.15 -38.17 -12.93
C GLY A 6 -1.73 -37.80 -12.45
N LYS A 7 -0.69 -38.19 -13.20
CA LYS A 7 0.70 -37.83 -12.86
C LYS A 7 0.95 -36.32 -12.92
N ALA A 8 0.36 -35.64 -13.90
CA ALA A 8 0.44 -34.18 -14.01
C ALA A 8 -0.26 -33.48 -12.82
N PHE A 9 -1.42 -34.00 -12.40
CA PHE A 9 -2.17 -33.50 -11.26
C PHE A 9 -1.43 -33.69 -9.93
N ASP A 10 -0.84 -34.89 -9.73
CA ASP A 10 -0.04 -35.19 -8.55
C ASP A 10 1.24 -34.33 -8.49
N SER A 11 1.90 -34.14 -9.64
CA SER A 11 3.07 -33.26 -9.75
C SER A 11 2.72 -31.80 -9.44
N TYR A 12 1.57 -31.30 -9.94
CA TYR A 12 1.05 -29.97 -9.66
C TYR A 12 0.72 -29.79 -8.17
N HIS A 13 0.06 -30.76 -7.54
CA HIS A 13 -0.22 -30.75 -6.11
C HIS A 13 1.04 -30.76 -5.26
N LYS A 14 2.03 -31.57 -5.62
CA LYS A 14 3.34 -31.61 -4.95
C LYS A 14 4.10 -30.30 -5.12
N PHE A 15 4.05 -29.68 -6.29
CA PHE A 15 4.62 -28.36 -6.56
C PHE A 15 3.98 -27.27 -5.67
N LEU A 16 2.65 -27.24 -5.61
CA LEU A 16 1.91 -26.29 -4.77
C LEU A 16 2.01 -26.58 -3.27
N SER A 17 2.41 -27.78 -2.85
CA SER A 17 2.65 -28.11 -1.44
C SER A 17 3.95 -27.51 -0.89
N ASN A 18 4.87 -27.09 -1.76
CA ASN A 18 6.12 -26.45 -1.36
C ASN A 18 5.85 -25.03 -0.82
N LYS A 19 6.21 -24.80 0.46
CA LYS A 19 5.98 -23.53 1.16
C LYS A 19 6.63 -22.33 0.46
N VAL A 20 7.83 -22.51 -0.11
CA VAL A 20 8.57 -21.45 -0.81
C VAL A 20 7.86 -21.08 -2.10
N ILE A 21 7.44 -22.07 -2.88
CA ILE A 21 6.72 -21.86 -4.15
C ILE A 21 5.40 -21.14 -3.88
N ASN A 22 4.64 -21.57 -2.88
CA ASN A 22 3.40 -20.89 -2.48
C ASN A 22 3.63 -19.45 -2.06
N PHE A 23 4.68 -19.18 -1.30
CA PHE A 23 5.05 -17.82 -0.91
C PHE A 23 5.31 -16.95 -2.15
N VAL A 24 6.12 -17.43 -3.08
CA VAL A 24 6.48 -16.70 -4.30
C VAL A 24 5.24 -16.47 -5.17
N ILE A 25 4.42 -17.48 -5.40
CA ILE A 25 3.18 -17.35 -6.20
C ILE A 25 2.23 -16.32 -5.56
N ASN A 26 2.00 -16.39 -4.25
CA ASN A 26 1.10 -15.46 -3.57
C ASN A 26 1.67 -14.03 -3.58
N MET A 27 2.99 -13.86 -3.51
CA MET A 27 3.64 -12.56 -3.63
C MET A 27 3.47 -11.98 -5.04
N ILE A 28 3.71 -12.78 -6.08
CA ILE A 28 3.52 -12.37 -7.48
C ILE A 28 2.06 -12.01 -7.73
N LEU A 29 1.11 -12.80 -7.25
CA LEU A 29 -0.32 -12.51 -7.40
C LEU A 29 -0.72 -11.23 -6.66
N ALA A 30 -0.24 -11.02 -5.45
CA ALA A 30 -0.55 -9.81 -4.68
C ALA A 30 -0.01 -8.55 -5.37
N ILE A 31 1.27 -8.56 -5.77
CA ILE A 31 1.90 -7.43 -6.49
C ILE A 31 1.24 -7.25 -7.87
N GLY A 32 1.06 -8.34 -8.62
CA GLY A 32 0.48 -8.32 -9.96
C GLY A 32 -0.99 -7.89 -10.01
N THR A 33 -1.72 -8.06 -8.90
CA THR A 33 -3.11 -7.56 -8.79
C THR A 33 -3.12 -6.07 -8.42
N VAL A 34 -2.36 -5.67 -7.41
CA VAL A 34 -2.44 -4.31 -6.86
C VAL A 34 -1.68 -3.31 -7.71
N LEU A 35 -0.41 -3.59 -8.03
CA LEU A 35 0.46 -2.60 -8.66
C LEU A 35 0.01 -2.15 -10.06
N PRO A 36 -0.31 -3.03 -11.04
CA PRO A 36 -0.75 -2.59 -12.36
C PRO A 36 -2.08 -1.84 -12.33
N PHE A 37 -3.00 -2.28 -11.43
CA PHE A 37 -4.27 -1.60 -11.23
C PHE A 37 -4.06 -0.18 -10.72
N MET A 38 -3.24 0.00 -9.66
CA MET A 38 -2.93 1.29 -9.08
C MET A 38 -2.19 2.22 -10.04
N MET A 39 -1.22 1.71 -10.78
CA MET A 39 -0.52 2.48 -11.83
C MET A 39 -1.48 3.00 -12.90
N LYS A 40 -2.42 2.16 -13.35
CA LYS A 40 -3.42 2.57 -14.33
C LYS A 40 -4.36 3.64 -13.78
N MET A 41 -4.74 3.53 -12.51
CA MET A 41 -5.59 4.49 -11.85
C MET A 41 -4.87 5.83 -11.65
N CYS A 42 -3.65 5.83 -11.12
CA CYS A 42 -2.84 7.04 -10.93
C CYS A 42 -2.59 7.81 -12.24
N ASN A 43 -2.51 7.11 -13.38
CA ASN A 43 -2.33 7.74 -14.68
C ASN A 43 -3.61 8.30 -15.29
N LYS A 44 -4.80 7.91 -14.80
CA LYS A 44 -6.09 8.26 -15.41
C LYS A 44 -6.98 9.15 -14.55
N VAL A 45 -6.73 9.18 -13.26
CA VAL A 45 -7.55 9.91 -12.30
C VAL A 45 -6.70 10.96 -11.62
N ALA A 46 -7.19 12.19 -11.61
CA ALA A 46 -6.54 13.28 -10.86
C ALA A 46 -6.78 13.08 -9.37
N PHE A 47 -5.73 13.20 -8.58
CA PHE A 47 -5.86 13.30 -7.13
C PHE A 47 -6.38 14.68 -6.76
N THR A 48 -7.36 14.71 -5.88
CA THR A 48 -7.93 15.95 -5.34
C THR A 48 -7.73 15.99 -3.83
N TYR A 49 -7.36 17.16 -3.32
CA TYR A 49 -7.39 17.39 -1.88
C TYR A 49 -8.83 17.74 -1.48
N GLU A 50 -9.35 17.03 -0.50
CA GLU A 50 -10.73 17.22 -0.04
C GLU A 50 -10.84 18.44 0.87
N VAL A 51 -9.74 18.80 1.53
CA VAL A 51 -9.66 19.94 2.44
C VAL A 51 -8.43 20.81 2.17
N ASN A 52 -8.53 22.09 2.49
CA ASN A 52 -7.43 23.06 2.32
C ASN A 52 -6.19 22.72 3.15
N ASP A 53 -6.35 21.94 4.21
CA ASP A 53 -5.26 21.54 5.10
C ASP A 53 -4.20 20.68 4.38
N ASP A 54 -4.62 19.77 3.49
CA ASP A 54 -3.69 18.96 2.72
C ASP A 54 -2.89 19.80 1.71
N ALA A 55 -3.51 20.82 1.13
CA ALA A 55 -2.81 21.78 0.28
C ALA A 55 -1.77 22.59 1.08
N ALA A 56 -2.11 23.04 2.30
CA ALA A 56 -1.18 23.71 3.19
C ALA A 56 -0.02 22.80 3.63
N ILE A 57 -0.30 21.53 3.91
CA ILE A 57 0.73 20.53 4.21
C ILE A 57 1.73 20.43 3.06
N VAL A 58 1.25 20.29 1.82
CA VAL A 58 2.12 20.21 0.63
C VAL A 58 2.99 21.46 0.50
N GLN A 59 2.40 22.67 0.64
CA GLN A 59 3.13 23.92 0.52
C GLN A 59 4.23 24.10 1.59
N ILE A 60 4.06 23.54 2.78
CA ILE A 60 5.12 23.53 3.80
C ILE A 60 6.19 22.51 3.42
N LEU A 61 5.78 21.30 3.03
CA LEU A 61 6.69 20.19 2.72
C LEU A 61 7.56 20.45 1.49
N ASP A 62 7.00 21.10 0.45
CA ASP A 62 7.71 21.42 -0.79
C ASP A 62 8.49 22.75 -0.72
N GLY A 63 8.28 23.53 0.33
CA GLY A 63 8.93 24.81 0.56
C GLY A 63 8.28 25.98 -0.14
N SER A 64 7.15 25.81 -0.81
CA SER A 64 6.45 26.93 -1.49
C SER A 64 5.96 28.00 -0.49
N TYR A 65 5.69 27.61 0.74
CA TYR A 65 5.27 28.51 1.83
C TYR A 65 6.45 29.07 2.63
N THR A 66 7.47 28.24 2.89
CA THR A 66 8.59 28.56 3.80
C THR A 66 9.86 28.99 3.08
N GLY A 67 9.91 28.90 1.72
CA GLY A 67 11.08 29.15 0.90
C GLY A 67 12.04 27.96 0.79
N THR A 68 11.95 26.98 1.69
CA THR A 68 12.71 25.72 1.66
C THR A 68 11.82 24.59 2.20
N PRO A 69 11.99 23.34 1.71
CA PRO A 69 11.26 22.19 2.22
C PRO A 69 11.38 22.05 3.75
N ASP A 70 10.24 22.04 4.45
CA ASP A 70 10.20 21.99 5.92
C ASP A 70 9.40 20.77 6.39
N GLY A 71 10.00 20.00 7.30
CA GLY A 71 9.37 18.81 7.91
C GLY A 71 8.41 19.14 9.06
N HIS A 72 8.19 20.43 9.41
CA HIS A 72 7.26 20.83 10.47
C HIS A 72 5.83 21.06 9.95
N ALA A 73 5.35 20.13 9.11
CA ALA A 73 4.00 20.18 8.60
C ALA A 73 2.94 20.11 9.70
N ILE A 74 1.81 20.79 9.47
CA ILE A 74 0.64 20.70 10.34
C ILE A 74 -0.05 19.35 10.18
N PHE A 75 -0.71 18.86 11.24
CA PHE A 75 -1.51 17.62 11.26
C PHE A 75 -0.77 16.30 11.02
N ILE A 76 0.46 16.31 10.51
CA ILE A 76 1.33 15.15 10.34
C ILE A 76 2.47 15.18 11.36
N LYS A 77 2.81 14.03 11.93
CA LYS A 77 3.91 13.94 12.89
C LYS A 77 5.26 14.10 12.20
N TYR A 78 6.15 14.81 12.89
CA TYR A 78 7.47 15.19 12.39
C TYR A 78 8.28 14.08 11.71
N PRO A 79 8.37 12.82 12.21
CA PRO A 79 9.20 11.82 11.54
C PRO A 79 8.78 11.53 10.09
N LEU A 80 7.46 11.48 9.83
CA LEU A 80 6.96 11.23 8.49
C LEU A 80 7.06 12.48 7.61
N SER A 81 6.66 13.63 8.12
CA SER A 81 6.76 14.90 7.39
C SER A 81 8.21 15.26 7.06
N TRP A 82 9.14 14.99 7.96
CA TRP A 82 10.57 15.18 7.70
C TRP A 82 11.09 14.30 6.55
N ILE A 83 10.69 13.02 6.51
CA ILE A 83 11.05 12.12 5.40
C ILE A 83 10.52 12.69 4.07
N ILE A 84 9.26 13.14 4.05
CA ILE A 84 8.66 13.68 2.82
C ILE A 84 9.34 15.00 2.42
N ALA A 85 9.64 15.90 3.36
CA ALA A 85 10.38 17.13 3.07
C ALA A 85 11.77 16.85 2.49
N LYS A 86 12.46 15.82 3.00
CA LYS A 86 13.74 15.37 2.43
C LYS A 86 13.60 14.80 1.01
N LEU A 87 12.50 14.18 0.67
CA LEU A 87 12.22 13.75 -0.70
C LEU A 87 12.02 14.95 -1.64
N TYR A 88 11.38 16.02 -1.19
CA TYR A 88 11.28 17.27 -1.95
C TYR A 88 12.66 17.92 -2.13
N GLU A 89 13.47 17.97 -1.08
CA GLU A 89 14.84 18.55 -1.12
C GLU A 89 15.76 17.78 -2.09
N LEU A 90 15.76 16.44 -2.00
CA LEU A 90 16.60 15.58 -2.84
C LEU A 90 16.04 15.41 -4.26
N ASN A 91 14.72 15.54 -4.41
CA ASN A 91 13.97 15.37 -5.65
C ASN A 91 14.45 14.16 -6.51
N PRO A 92 14.51 12.93 -5.95
CA PRO A 92 15.02 11.78 -6.66
C PRO A 92 14.12 11.45 -7.86
N LYS A 93 14.73 11.13 -9.00
CA LYS A 93 13.99 10.66 -10.18
C LYS A 93 13.63 9.20 -9.99
N LEU A 94 12.44 8.94 -9.45
CA LEU A 94 11.91 7.59 -9.28
C LEU A 94 10.83 7.30 -10.32
N PRO A 95 10.73 6.05 -10.82
CA PRO A 95 9.56 5.63 -11.57
C PRO A 95 8.34 5.64 -10.66
N PHE A 96 7.16 5.90 -11.22
CA PHE A 96 5.87 5.86 -10.51
C PHE A 96 5.66 6.99 -9.49
N THR A 97 6.15 8.19 -9.79
CA THR A 97 5.85 9.38 -9.00
C THR A 97 4.59 10.07 -9.53
N VAL A 98 3.85 10.72 -8.64
CA VAL A 98 2.70 11.54 -9.00
C VAL A 98 3.21 12.91 -9.47
N PRO A 99 2.90 13.33 -10.72
CA PRO A 99 3.34 14.61 -11.24
C PRO A 99 2.61 15.77 -10.56
N SER A 100 3.28 16.93 -10.49
CA SER A 100 2.68 18.21 -10.15
C SER A 100 3.19 19.27 -11.14
N ASP A 101 2.58 20.46 -11.12
CA ASP A 101 2.98 21.58 -12.02
C ASP A 101 4.46 21.96 -11.85
N ASN A 102 5.02 21.77 -10.66
CA ASN A 102 6.40 22.10 -10.29
C ASN A 102 7.32 20.85 -10.19
N GLY A 103 6.93 19.69 -10.75
CA GLY A 103 7.73 18.47 -10.70
C GLY A 103 7.02 17.27 -10.11
N THR A 104 7.52 16.69 -9.01
CA THR A 104 6.93 15.54 -8.34
C THR A 104 6.21 15.95 -7.07
N ASN A 105 4.95 15.54 -6.92
CA ASN A 105 4.25 15.64 -5.64
C ASN A 105 4.65 14.49 -4.71
N TRP A 106 5.68 14.72 -3.89
CA TRP A 106 6.20 13.69 -2.98
C TRP A 106 5.25 13.35 -1.84
N TYR A 107 4.38 14.28 -1.42
CA TYR A 107 3.35 14.00 -0.42
C TYR A 107 2.36 12.95 -0.93
N VAL A 108 1.75 13.19 -2.09
CA VAL A 108 0.82 12.25 -2.72
C VAL A 108 1.53 10.95 -3.09
N THR A 109 2.74 11.03 -3.63
CA THR A 109 3.54 9.84 -3.97
C THR A 109 3.81 8.97 -2.75
N ALA A 110 4.19 9.55 -1.61
CA ALA A 110 4.42 8.80 -0.38
C ALA A 110 3.13 8.12 0.13
N ILE A 111 2.01 8.83 0.10
CA ILE A 111 0.69 8.27 0.47
C ILE A 111 0.35 7.09 -0.44
N VAL A 112 0.40 7.26 -1.76
CA VAL A 112 0.11 6.20 -2.73
C VAL A 112 0.99 4.98 -2.52
N LEU A 113 2.29 5.17 -2.26
CA LEU A 113 3.21 4.06 -1.97
C LEU A 113 2.84 3.32 -0.69
N LEU A 114 2.44 4.03 0.37
CA LEU A 114 1.97 3.41 1.61
C LEU A 114 0.67 2.61 1.40
N GLU A 115 -0.26 3.14 0.63
CA GLU A 115 -1.53 2.47 0.33
C GLU A 115 -1.33 1.25 -0.56
N VAL A 116 -0.48 1.33 -1.59
CA VAL A 116 -0.09 0.18 -2.43
C VAL A 116 0.58 -0.90 -1.58
N PHE A 117 1.48 -0.51 -0.69
CA PHE A 117 2.11 -1.43 0.25
C PHE A 117 1.07 -2.11 1.15
N ALA A 118 0.15 -1.34 1.74
CA ALA A 118 -0.90 -1.84 2.61
C ALA A 118 -1.82 -2.85 1.89
N LEU A 119 -2.29 -2.49 0.70
CA LEU A 119 -3.13 -3.34 -0.14
C LEU A 119 -2.41 -4.65 -0.50
N THR A 120 -1.15 -4.55 -0.92
CA THR A 120 -0.35 -5.72 -1.31
C THR A 120 -0.10 -6.65 -0.13
N ALA A 121 0.27 -6.08 1.04
CA ALA A 121 0.54 -6.85 2.25
C ALA A 121 -0.71 -7.58 2.75
N VAL A 122 -1.88 -6.93 2.75
CA VAL A 122 -3.15 -7.53 3.16
C VAL A 122 -3.59 -8.61 2.17
N LEU A 123 -3.55 -8.35 0.85
CA LEU A 123 -3.90 -9.36 -0.16
C LEU A 123 -3.00 -10.58 -0.04
N PHE A 124 -1.68 -10.38 0.13
CA PHE A 124 -0.75 -11.48 0.36
C PHE A 124 -1.14 -12.32 1.59
N ARG A 125 -1.62 -11.69 2.68
CA ARG A 125 -2.11 -12.40 3.86
C ARG A 125 -3.37 -13.19 3.58
N ILE A 126 -4.34 -12.60 2.92
CA ILE A 126 -5.59 -13.25 2.53
C ILE A 126 -5.29 -14.49 1.65
N LEU A 127 -4.39 -14.38 0.67
CA LEU A 127 -3.96 -15.49 -0.19
C LEU A 127 -3.27 -16.62 0.58
N ASN A 128 -2.56 -16.32 1.66
CA ASN A 128 -1.95 -17.33 2.52
C ASN A 128 -2.93 -17.95 3.52
N TYR A 129 -3.94 -17.18 3.94
CA TYR A 129 -4.94 -17.63 4.91
C TYR A 129 -5.96 -18.58 4.28
N PHE A 130 -6.53 -18.17 3.13
CA PHE A 130 -7.51 -18.96 2.40
C PHE A 130 -6.83 -19.91 1.41
N ARG A 131 -7.19 -21.20 1.49
CA ARG A 131 -6.71 -22.25 0.56
C ARG A 131 -7.66 -22.49 -0.62
N CYS A 132 -8.45 -21.50 -0.98
CA CYS A 132 -9.39 -21.55 -2.10
C CYS A 132 -8.78 -20.98 -3.38
N ASN A 133 -9.61 -20.82 -4.43
CA ASN A 133 -9.15 -20.31 -5.72
C ASN A 133 -8.56 -18.88 -5.60
N ARG A 134 -7.26 -18.77 -5.80
CA ARG A 134 -6.50 -17.54 -5.68
C ARG A 134 -6.96 -16.45 -6.64
N ILE A 135 -7.33 -16.84 -7.86
CA ILE A 135 -7.82 -15.89 -8.88
C ILE A 135 -9.13 -15.26 -8.41
N LEU A 136 -10.02 -16.07 -7.83
CA LEU A 136 -11.29 -15.60 -7.28
C LEU A 136 -11.06 -14.63 -6.11
N ILE A 137 -10.08 -14.92 -5.24
CA ILE A 137 -9.68 -14.01 -4.16
C ILE A 137 -9.20 -12.67 -4.72
N CYS A 138 -8.28 -12.69 -5.70
CA CYS A 138 -7.78 -11.47 -6.32
C CYS A 138 -8.91 -10.67 -6.99
N PHE A 139 -9.84 -11.34 -7.66
CA PHE A 139 -11.01 -10.71 -8.27
C PHE A 139 -11.91 -10.02 -7.24
N PHE A 140 -12.33 -10.72 -6.17
CA PHE A 140 -13.15 -10.11 -5.12
C PHE A 140 -12.42 -9.03 -4.34
N TYR A 141 -11.12 -9.19 -4.15
CA TYR A 141 -10.30 -8.15 -3.51
C TYR A 141 -10.26 -6.86 -4.35
N THR A 142 -10.10 -6.99 -5.67
CA THR A 142 -10.16 -5.85 -6.59
C THR A 142 -11.53 -5.19 -6.60
N LEU A 143 -12.62 -5.99 -6.59
CA LEU A 143 -13.98 -5.44 -6.46
C LEU A 143 -14.17 -4.68 -5.14
N ALA A 144 -13.74 -5.26 -4.01
CA ALA A 144 -13.82 -4.61 -2.72
C ALA A 144 -13.02 -3.29 -2.71
N PHE A 145 -11.85 -3.27 -3.33
CA PHE A 145 -11.09 -2.03 -3.48
C PHE A 145 -11.86 -0.99 -4.28
N VAL A 146 -12.37 -1.35 -5.47
CA VAL A 146 -13.08 -0.41 -6.35
C VAL A 146 -14.32 0.19 -5.67
N TYR A 147 -15.11 -0.62 -4.98
CA TYR A 147 -16.39 -0.17 -4.41
C TYR A 147 -16.25 0.48 -3.02
N VAL A 148 -15.24 0.10 -2.25
CA VAL A 148 -15.11 0.56 -0.85
C VAL A 148 -14.00 1.60 -0.69
N TRP A 149 -12.81 1.34 -1.25
CA TRP A 149 -11.62 2.14 -0.95
C TRP A 149 -11.30 3.18 -2.01
N MET A 150 -11.71 2.98 -3.26
CA MET A 150 -11.37 3.87 -4.36
C MET A 150 -11.80 5.32 -4.12
N PRO A 151 -12.99 5.62 -3.57
CA PRO A 151 -13.35 7.01 -3.25
C PRO A 151 -12.39 7.65 -2.25
N CYS A 152 -12.00 6.92 -1.20
CA CYS A 152 -11.06 7.42 -0.19
C CYS A 152 -9.64 7.60 -0.75
N PHE A 153 -9.29 6.83 -1.77
CA PHE A 153 -7.97 6.86 -2.39
C PHE A 153 -7.73 8.11 -3.24
N PHE A 154 -8.75 8.60 -3.94
CA PHE A 154 -8.63 9.77 -4.81
C PHE A 154 -8.97 11.09 -4.12
N HIS A 155 -9.79 11.05 -3.09
CA HIS A 155 -10.09 12.18 -2.22
C HIS A 155 -9.13 12.17 -1.03
N LEU A 156 -7.91 12.64 -1.25
CA LEU A 156 -6.84 12.55 -0.28
C LEU A 156 -7.10 13.48 0.90
N THR A 157 -7.19 12.90 2.09
CA THR A 157 -7.02 13.61 3.35
C THR A 157 -6.11 12.79 4.27
N PHE A 158 -5.28 13.47 5.05
CA PHE A 158 -4.42 12.79 6.02
C PHE A 158 -5.22 11.90 6.99
N SER A 159 -6.46 12.28 7.31
CA SER A 159 -7.35 11.53 8.19
C SER A 159 -7.88 10.24 7.55
N THR A 160 -8.30 10.28 6.27
CA THR A 160 -8.77 9.08 5.54
C THR A 160 -7.64 8.10 5.32
N VAL A 161 -6.44 8.59 4.99
CA VAL A 161 -5.23 7.77 4.85
C VAL A 161 -4.86 7.11 6.19
N ALA A 162 -4.89 7.85 7.29
CA ALA A 162 -4.65 7.27 8.62
C ALA A 162 -5.64 6.17 8.97
N ALA A 163 -6.94 6.39 8.71
CA ALA A 163 -7.99 5.39 8.92
C ALA A 163 -7.80 4.17 8.03
N PHE A 164 -7.49 4.37 6.74
CA PHE A 164 -7.21 3.30 5.80
C PHE A 164 -6.04 2.42 6.27
N LEU A 165 -4.89 3.01 6.58
CA LEU A 165 -3.71 2.28 7.05
C LEU A 165 -3.97 1.55 8.37
N GLY A 166 -4.75 2.15 9.27
CA GLY A 166 -5.21 1.52 10.51
C GLY A 166 -6.09 0.29 10.23
N CYS A 167 -7.08 0.41 9.36
CA CYS A 167 -7.93 -0.71 8.93
C CYS A 167 -7.11 -1.83 8.26
N MET A 168 -6.15 -1.47 7.40
CA MET A 168 -5.27 -2.46 6.76
C MET A 168 -4.36 -3.17 7.76
N SER A 169 -3.89 -2.48 8.81
CA SER A 169 -3.15 -3.10 9.92
C SER A 169 -4.00 -4.13 10.67
N LEU A 170 -5.27 -3.82 10.94
CA LEU A 170 -6.21 -4.75 11.58
C LEU A 170 -6.51 -5.95 10.69
N LEU A 171 -6.75 -5.74 9.39
CA LEU A 171 -6.96 -6.83 8.43
C LEU A 171 -5.72 -7.71 8.30
N PHE A 172 -4.52 -7.12 8.22
CA PHE A 172 -3.26 -7.87 8.19
C PHE A 172 -3.12 -8.77 9.42
N THR A 173 -3.46 -8.26 10.60
CA THR A 173 -3.43 -9.01 11.86
C THR A 173 -4.48 -10.12 11.86
N GLY A 174 -5.72 -9.80 11.46
CA GLY A 174 -6.83 -10.75 11.43
C GLY A 174 -6.62 -11.93 10.49
N PHE A 175 -5.95 -11.73 9.36
CA PHE A 175 -5.60 -12.80 8.42
C PHE A 175 -4.21 -13.41 8.68
N SER A 176 -3.60 -13.12 9.81
CA SER A 176 -2.33 -13.73 10.22
C SER A 176 -2.53 -14.72 11.35
N LYS A 177 -1.88 -15.89 11.27
CA LYS A 177 -1.86 -16.83 12.38
C LYS A 177 -1.01 -16.26 13.52
N LYS A 178 -1.41 -16.52 14.77
CA LYS A 178 -0.72 -16.02 15.98
C LYS A 178 0.79 -16.28 15.96
N GLU A 179 1.20 -17.48 15.54
CA GLU A 179 2.61 -17.87 15.43
C GLU A 179 3.38 -17.13 14.34
N GLU A 180 2.67 -16.69 13.30
CA GLU A 180 3.27 -15.97 12.17
C GLU A 180 3.43 -14.48 12.46
N LEU A 181 2.59 -13.90 13.32
CA LEU A 181 2.65 -12.48 13.66
C LEU A 181 4.02 -12.06 14.21
N TRP A 182 4.65 -12.94 15.00
CA TRP A 182 5.95 -12.68 15.62
C TRP A 182 7.15 -12.84 14.68
N ARG A 183 6.94 -13.22 13.43
CA ARG A 183 8.03 -13.27 12.45
C ARG A 183 8.51 -11.85 12.13
N PRO A 184 9.83 -11.62 11.99
CA PRO A 184 10.40 -10.27 11.77
C PRO A 184 9.75 -9.49 10.62
N TRP A 185 9.48 -10.18 9.50
CA TRP A 185 8.83 -9.54 8.35
C TRP A 185 7.41 -9.07 8.62
N ASN A 186 6.66 -9.79 9.43
CA ASN A 186 5.29 -9.43 9.77
C ASN A 186 5.25 -8.29 10.76
N LEU A 187 6.16 -8.29 11.73
CA LEU A 187 6.36 -7.18 12.65
C LEU A 187 6.79 -5.92 11.89
N LEU A 188 7.67 -6.06 10.89
CA LEU A 188 8.06 -4.95 10.03
C LEU A 188 6.87 -4.39 9.26
N CYS A 189 6.08 -5.24 8.59
CA CYS A 189 4.86 -4.81 7.88
C CYS A 189 3.86 -4.12 8.82
N LEU A 190 3.57 -4.70 9.98
CA LEU A 190 2.71 -4.10 11.00
C LEU A 190 3.27 -2.79 11.54
N GLY A 191 4.59 -2.74 11.74
CA GLY A 191 5.28 -1.52 12.15
C GLY A 191 5.11 -0.41 11.12
N ILE A 192 5.35 -0.69 9.84
CA ILE A 192 5.15 0.28 8.76
C ILE A 192 3.71 0.77 8.73
N LEU A 193 2.72 -0.14 8.71
CA LEU A 193 1.30 0.21 8.66
C LEU A 193 0.85 1.01 9.89
N GLY A 194 1.16 0.51 11.09
CA GLY A 194 0.73 1.14 12.33
C GLY A 194 1.43 2.46 12.62
N ILE A 195 2.75 2.55 12.40
CA ILE A 195 3.52 3.78 12.59
C ILE A 195 3.09 4.83 11.56
N SER A 196 2.90 4.44 10.29
CA SER A 196 2.43 5.38 9.28
C SER A 196 1.03 5.90 9.59
N ALA A 197 0.09 5.02 9.99
CA ALA A 197 -1.24 5.43 10.43
C ALA A 197 -1.18 6.42 11.61
N TYR A 198 -0.32 6.14 12.59
CA TYR A 198 -0.11 7.02 13.75
C TYR A 198 0.54 8.36 13.37
N CYS A 199 1.48 8.35 12.42
CA CYS A 199 2.17 9.55 11.99
C CYS A 199 1.33 10.45 11.08
N MET A 200 0.35 9.88 10.35
CA MET A 200 -0.56 10.64 9.50
C MET A 200 -1.56 11.51 10.28
N ARG A 201 -1.69 11.34 11.59
CA ARG A 201 -2.59 12.15 12.42
C ARG A 201 -1.88 12.68 13.64
N LYS A 202 -1.69 13.99 13.67
CA LYS A 202 -1.26 14.76 14.85
C LYS A 202 -2.52 15.22 15.60
N GLN A 203 -2.63 14.84 16.86
CA GLN A 203 -3.66 15.38 17.74
C GLN A 203 -3.25 16.77 18.23
#